data_b889118e460ca3dd996def9f291eec70
#
_entry.id   b889118e460ca3dd996def9f291eec70
#
_cell.length_a   1.000
_cell.length_b   1.000
_cell.length_c   1.000
_cell.angle_alpha   90.00
_cell.angle_beta   90.00
_cell.angle_gamma   90.00
#
_symmetry.space_group_name_H-M   'P 1'
#
loop_
_entity.id
_entity.type
_entity.pdbx_description
1 polymer ?
#
loop_
_entity_poly.entity_id
_entity_poly.type
_entity_poly.pdbx_seq_one_letter_code
_entity_poly.pdbx_strand_id
1 'polypeptide(L)'
;MLAWWMLLPTLLAMMVALVLPGFMWLRAGGRSSLVAVAAAPAFTFGLVTALSVAYPALDIEWEPSTALPVLGLSAIGGAAAWALSFFHRSNGGFSLRGVPLREAIGVRVPIGGAQAAVRASTWGAILVGFLVAAWPLLAGADPANPVQQWDPTFHQNGVHAILYGKDASPFGGLHELYGGRSVYYPTGWHAFVALFARYDSVVQTANVSSLALMAVWVIGLAA
;
A
#
# COMPACT_ATOMS: atom_id res chain seq x y z
N MET A 1 8.95 18.14 -21.05
CA MET A 1 9.18 16.81 -20.47
C MET A 1 8.84 16.84 -18.99
N LEU A 2 7.97 15.96 -18.53
CA LEU A 2 7.70 15.79 -17.12
C LEU A 2 8.86 14.98 -16.51
N ALA A 3 9.43 15.48 -15.41
CA ALA A 3 10.52 14.76 -14.73
C ALA A 3 9.98 13.96 -13.56
N TRP A 4 10.56 12.78 -13.29
CA TRP A 4 10.15 11.89 -12.18
C TRP A 4 10.09 12.59 -10.82
N TRP A 5 10.99 13.53 -10.56
CA TRP A 5 11.01 14.26 -9.28
C TRP A 5 9.74 15.13 -9.05
N MET A 6 9.07 15.55 -10.13
CA MET A 6 7.81 16.31 -10.03
C MET A 6 6.66 15.43 -9.49
N LEU A 7 6.77 14.12 -9.63
CA LEU A 7 5.80 13.15 -9.16
C LEU A 7 6.09 12.63 -7.74
N LEU A 8 7.18 13.09 -7.12
CA LEU A 8 7.55 12.70 -5.76
C LEU A 8 6.44 12.94 -4.74
N PRO A 9 5.69 14.06 -4.74
CA PRO A 9 4.56 14.24 -3.83
C PRO A 9 3.49 13.15 -3.98
N THR A 10 3.16 12.77 -5.21
CA THR A 10 2.20 11.69 -5.49
C THR A 10 2.72 10.35 -5.00
N LEU A 11 3.99 10.03 -5.25
CA LEU A 11 4.64 8.81 -4.75
C LEU A 11 4.59 8.74 -3.22
N LEU A 12 4.93 9.83 -2.55
CA LEU A 12 4.91 9.89 -1.08
C LEU A 12 3.49 9.74 -0.53
N ALA A 13 2.50 10.41 -1.13
CA ALA A 13 1.10 10.26 -0.74
C ALA A 13 0.60 8.82 -0.91
N MET A 14 0.92 8.19 -2.05
CA MET A 14 0.60 6.78 -2.30
C MET A 14 1.28 5.85 -1.29
N MET A 15 2.57 6.05 -1.01
CA MET A 15 3.31 5.24 -0.03
C MET A 15 2.73 5.38 1.37
N VAL A 16 2.38 6.60 1.79
CA VAL A 16 1.73 6.84 3.10
C VAL A 16 0.38 6.13 3.16
N ALA A 17 -0.48 6.32 2.16
CA ALA A 17 -1.79 5.68 2.13
C ALA A 17 -1.70 4.15 2.05
N LEU A 18 -0.70 3.62 1.34
CA LEU A 18 -0.50 2.19 1.16
C LEU A 18 0.03 1.50 2.42
N VAL A 19 0.92 2.18 3.16
CA VAL A 19 1.64 1.56 4.27
C VAL A 19 1.02 1.92 5.63
N LEU A 20 0.63 3.17 5.84
CA LEU A 20 0.29 3.66 7.18
C LEU A 20 -0.88 2.91 7.84
N PRO A 21 -2.03 2.65 7.18
CA PRO A 21 -3.14 1.95 7.81
C PRO A 21 -2.74 0.57 8.34
N GLY A 22 -2.20 -0.27 7.45
CA GLY A 22 -1.79 -1.62 7.81
C GLY A 22 -0.64 -1.66 8.82
N PHE A 23 0.33 -0.76 8.68
CA PHE A 23 1.45 -0.64 9.62
C PHE A 23 0.96 -0.42 11.05
N MET A 24 0.06 0.52 11.27
CA MET A 24 -0.46 0.83 12.61
C MET A 24 -1.17 -0.36 13.25
N TRP A 25 -2.01 -1.07 12.51
CA TRP A 25 -2.69 -2.27 13.02
C TRP A 25 -1.73 -3.43 13.31
N LEU A 26 -0.75 -3.65 12.42
CA LEU A 26 0.25 -4.70 12.62
C LEU A 26 1.17 -4.40 13.81
N ARG A 27 1.50 -3.11 14.05
CA ARG A 27 2.23 -2.68 15.24
C ARG A 27 1.40 -2.85 16.52
N ALA A 28 0.11 -2.55 16.49
CA ALA A 28 -0.81 -2.85 17.58
C ALA A 28 -0.83 -4.34 17.91
N GLY A 29 -0.80 -5.20 16.89
CA GLY A 29 -0.68 -6.66 17.01
C GLY A 29 0.71 -7.17 17.43
N GLY A 30 1.67 -6.29 17.73
CA GLY A 30 3.00 -6.64 18.25
C GLY A 30 4.01 -7.12 17.19
N ARG A 31 3.74 -6.92 15.89
CA ARG A 31 4.68 -7.29 14.83
C ARG A 31 5.89 -6.36 14.84
N SER A 32 7.07 -6.89 14.42
CA SER A 32 8.27 -6.06 14.23
C SER A 32 8.03 -4.96 13.19
N SER A 33 8.80 -3.88 13.23
CA SER A 33 8.60 -2.76 12.29
C SER A 33 8.81 -3.19 10.84
N LEU A 34 9.80 -4.04 10.56
CA LEU A 34 10.07 -4.52 9.20
C LEU A 34 8.90 -5.38 8.68
N VAL A 35 8.45 -6.36 9.46
CA VAL A 35 7.28 -7.19 9.10
C VAL A 35 6.02 -6.34 8.97
N ALA A 36 5.84 -5.34 9.84
CA ALA A 36 4.68 -4.45 9.76
C ALA A 36 4.68 -3.61 8.48
N VAL A 37 5.83 -3.06 8.06
CA VAL A 37 5.95 -2.32 6.80
C VAL A 37 5.74 -3.26 5.60
N ALA A 38 6.35 -4.44 5.61
CA ALA A 38 6.25 -5.41 4.52
C ALA A 38 4.81 -5.92 4.30
N ALA A 39 4.06 -6.18 5.37
CA ALA A 39 2.70 -6.71 5.29
C ALA A 39 1.60 -5.64 5.24
N ALA A 40 1.93 -4.37 5.54
CA ALA A 40 0.96 -3.28 5.55
C ALA A 40 0.21 -3.10 4.24
N PRO A 41 0.85 -3.18 3.05
CA PRO A 41 0.15 -3.03 1.78
C PRO A 41 -0.95 -4.06 1.55
N ALA A 42 -0.74 -5.31 1.98
CA ALA A 42 -1.77 -6.35 1.88
C ALA A 42 -3.01 -6.01 2.72
N PHE A 43 -2.81 -5.46 3.92
CA PHE A 43 -3.90 -4.96 4.75
C PHE A 43 -4.65 -3.81 4.06
N THR A 44 -3.91 -2.84 3.53
CA THR A 44 -4.51 -1.68 2.86
C THR A 44 -5.26 -2.07 1.59
N PHE A 45 -4.70 -2.95 0.76
CA PHE A 45 -5.42 -3.46 -0.42
C PHE A 45 -6.66 -4.28 -0.03
N GLY A 46 -6.61 -5.04 1.06
CA GLY A 46 -7.79 -5.70 1.62
C GLY A 46 -8.89 -4.71 2.01
N LEU A 47 -8.50 -3.61 2.67
CA LEU A 47 -9.44 -2.56 3.04
C LEU A 47 -9.99 -1.82 1.80
N VAL A 48 -9.14 -1.44 0.85
CA VAL A 48 -9.56 -0.83 -0.42
C VAL A 48 -10.54 -1.73 -1.17
N THR A 49 -10.26 -3.04 -1.25
CA THR A 49 -11.15 -4.00 -1.90
C THR A 49 -12.49 -4.13 -1.15
N ALA A 50 -12.45 -4.18 0.18
CA ALA A 50 -13.68 -4.23 0.98
C ALA A 50 -14.55 -2.99 0.76
N LEU A 51 -13.94 -1.80 0.72
CA LEU A 51 -14.64 -0.54 0.43
C LEU A 51 -15.19 -0.52 -1.00
N SER A 52 -14.41 -1.00 -1.99
CA SER A 52 -14.88 -1.02 -3.38
C SER A 52 -16.10 -1.93 -3.59
N VAL A 53 -16.25 -2.95 -2.76
CA VAL A 53 -17.46 -3.80 -2.75
C VAL A 53 -18.61 -3.14 -1.99
N ALA A 54 -18.31 -2.49 -0.86
CA ALA A 54 -19.34 -1.93 0.02
C ALA A 54 -19.96 -0.64 -0.53
N TYR A 55 -19.17 0.21 -1.19
CA TYR A 55 -19.61 1.54 -1.61
C TYR A 55 -20.80 1.53 -2.57
N PRO A 56 -20.82 0.72 -3.64
CA PRO A 56 -22.00 0.64 -4.51
C PRO A 56 -23.25 0.14 -3.78
N ALA A 57 -23.11 -0.75 -2.80
CA ALA A 57 -24.23 -1.23 -2.00
C ALA A 57 -24.78 -0.17 -1.02
N LEU A 58 -23.99 0.86 -0.73
CA LEU A 58 -24.33 1.98 0.14
C LEU A 58 -24.64 3.27 -0.63
N ASP A 59 -24.66 3.21 -1.97
CA ASP A 59 -24.82 4.36 -2.86
C ASP A 59 -23.75 5.46 -2.62
N ILE A 60 -22.53 5.02 -2.33
CA ILE A 60 -21.36 5.90 -2.12
C ILE A 60 -20.46 5.87 -3.35
N GLU A 61 -20.18 7.04 -3.91
CA GLU A 61 -19.24 7.19 -5.03
C GLU A 61 -17.81 6.91 -4.60
N TRP A 62 -17.04 6.25 -5.49
CA TRP A 62 -15.61 6.02 -5.30
C TRP A 62 -14.83 7.28 -5.65
N GLU A 63 -14.46 8.03 -4.64
CA GLU A 63 -13.70 9.29 -4.76
C GLU A 63 -12.63 9.41 -3.67
N PRO A 64 -11.59 10.25 -3.88
CA PRO A 64 -10.62 10.56 -2.82
C PRO A 64 -11.28 11.10 -1.55
N SER A 65 -12.34 11.91 -1.70
CA SER A 65 -13.10 12.52 -0.60
C SER A 65 -13.87 11.51 0.27
N THR A 66 -14.22 10.35 -0.27
CA THR A 66 -14.94 9.30 0.45
C THR A 66 -14.01 8.21 0.97
N ALA A 67 -13.04 7.75 0.17
CA ALA A 67 -12.22 6.60 0.51
C ALA A 67 -10.96 6.97 1.32
N LEU A 68 -10.26 8.08 1.02
CA LEU A 68 -9.06 8.46 1.79
C LEU A 68 -9.33 8.74 3.27
N PRO A 69 -10.45 9.40 3.67
CA PRO A 69 -10.78 9.53 5.09
C PRO A 69 -10.94 8.19 5.81
N VAL A 70 -11.49 7.16 5.17
CA VAL A 70 -11.63 5.83 5.77
C VAL A 70 -10.27 5.18 5.98
N LEU A 71 -9.34 5.31 5.02
CA LEU A 71 -7.95 4.86 5.20
C LEU A 71 -7.28 5.62 6.35
N GLY A 72 -7.47 6.93 6.44
CA GLY A 72 -6.98 7.78 7.52
C GLY A 72 -7.54 7.37 8.89
N LEU A 73 -8.85 7.18 8.99
CA LEU A 73 -9.51 6.71 10.22
C LEU A 73 -9.02 5.31 10.62
N SER A 74 -8.81 4.42 9.66
CA SER A 74 -8.20 3.12 9.92
C SER A 74 -6.79 3.25 10.50
N ALA A 75 -5.97 4.15 9.96
CA ALA A 75 -4.63 4.42 10.50
C ALA A 75 -4.69 4.99 11.93
N ILE A 76 -5.60 5.94 12.19
CA ILE A 76 -5.82 6.52 13.52
C ILE A 76 -6.27 5.45 14.51
N GLY A 77 -7.24 4.60 14.13
CA GLY A 77 -7.71 3.49 14.96
C GLY A 77 -6.59 2.51 15.30
N GLY A 78 -5.76 2.15 14.31
CA GLY A 78 -4.58 1.33 14.51
C GLY A 78 -3.54 1.97 15.44
N ALA A 79 -3.30 3.28 15.29
CA ALA A 79 -2.39 4.03 16.17
C ALA A 79 -2.91 4.08 17.61
N ALA A 80 -4.21 4.32 17.80
CA ALA A 80 -4.84 4.28 19.13
C ALA A 80 -4.74 2.88 19.76
N ALA A 81 -5.03 1.83 19.00
CA ALA A 81 -4.88 0.44 19.45
C ALA A 81 -3.42 0.11 19.82
N TRP A 82 -2.45 0.62 19.03
CA TRP A 82 -1.03 0.46 19.34
C TRP A 82 -0.64 1.18 20.62
N ALA A 83 -1.06 2.44 20.81
CA ALA A 83 -0.82 3.20 22.04
C ALA A 83 -1.41 2.46 23.25
N LEU A 84 -2.66 2.03 23.19
CA LEU A 84 -3.31 1.27 24.26
C LEU A 84 -2.56 -0.04 24.56
N SER A 85 -2.10 -0.76 23.55
CA SER A 85 -1.31 -1.97 23.72
C SER A 85 0.05 -1.72 24.39
N PHE A 86 0.63 -0.55 24.15
CA PHE A 86 1.87 -0.13 24.80
C PHE A 86 1.64 0.19 26.28
N PHE A 87 0.62 1.01 26.61
CA PHE A 87 0.27 1.34 27.99
C PHE A 87 -0.10 0.09 28.81
N HIS A 88 -0.86 -0.83 28.22
CA HIS A 88 -1.23 -2.08 28.88
C HIS A 88 0.00 -2.94 29.22
N ARG A 89 0.98 -2.98 28.32
CA ARG A 89 2.24 -3.72 28.54
C ARG A 89 3.16 -3.05 29.55
N SER A 90 3.20 -1.70 29.59
CA SER A 90 4.05 -0.95 30.51
C SER A 90 3.53 -0.97 31.97
N ASN A 91 2.21 -1.07 32.15
CA ASN A 91 1.59 -1.06 33.47
C ASN A 91 1.40 -2.47 34.10
N GLY A 92 2.10 -3.48 33.60
CA GLY A 92 2.06 -4.83 34.19
C GLY A 92 0.72 -5.54 34.06
N GLY A 93 -0.11 -5.12 33.10
CA GLY A 93 -1.40 -5.76 32.84
C GLY A 93 -1.25 -7.25 32.56
N PHE A 94 -2.12 -8.05 33.19
CA PHE A 94 -2.13 -9.50 33.09
C PHE A 94 -2.17 -9.96 31.62
N SER A 95 -1.08 -10.53 31.15
CA SER A 95 -1.01 -11.11 29.82
C SER A 95 -1.67 -12.48 29.82
N LEU A 96 -2.83 -12.63 29.18
CA LEU A 96 -3.42 -13.94 28.86
C LEU A 96 -2.63 -14.71 27.80
N ARG A 97 -1.61 -14.11 27.21
CA ARG A 97 -0.64 -14.79 26.34
C ARG A 97 0.49 -15.27 27.21
N GLY A 98 0.54 -16.58 27.41
CA GLY A 98 1.64 -17.27 28.07
C GLY A 98 3.01 -16.79 27.57
N VAL A 99 4.04 -17.13 28.34
CA VAL A 99 5.45 -16.81 28.14
C VAL A 99 5.79 -16.63 26.66
N PRO A 100 6.36 -15.50 26.26
CA PRO A 100 6.67 -15.25 24.85
C PRO A 100 7.55 -16.38 24.34
N LEU A 101 7.22 -16.89 23.14
CA LEU A 101 7.91 -18.03 22.50
C LEU A 101 9.46 -17.84 22.51
N ARG A 102 9.92 -16.62 22.56
CA ARG A 102 11.34 -16.22 22.70
C ARG A 102 11.98 -16.66 24.02
N GLU A 103 11.24 -16.63 25.13
CA GLU A 103 11.74 -17.10 26.42
C GLU A 103 11.66 -18.62 26.52
N ALA A 104 10.65 -19.21 25.86
CA ALA A 104 10.48 -20.66 25.81
C ALA A 104 11.59 -21.39 25.04
N ILE A 105 12.20 -20.73 24.04
CA ILE A 105 13.28 -21.33 23.24
C ILE A 105 14.68 -20.91 23.71
N GLY A 106 14.83 -20.14 24.78
CA GLY A 106 16.12 -19.84 25.42
C GLY A 106 17.10 -19.04 24.55
N VAL A 107 16.67 -18.49 23.40
CA VAL A 107 17.51 -17.72 22.48
C VAL A 107 17.72 -16.31 23.02
N ARG A 108 18.73 -16.11 23.83
CA ARG A 108 19.27 -14.78 24.14
C ARG A 108 20.06 -14.28 22.93
N VAL A 109 19.46 -13.43 22.10
CA VAL A 109 20.22 -12.69 21.07
C VAL A 109 20.94 -11.54 21.76
N PRO A 110 22.29 -11.44 21.69
CA PRO A 110 23.02 -10.33 22.29
C PRO A 110 22.55 -8.99 21.73
N ILE A 111 22.10 -8.08 22.62
CA ILE A 111 21.75 -6.70 22.25
C ILE A 111 23.07 -5.91 22.24
N GLY A 112 23.71 -5.81 21.09
CA GLY A 112 24.99 -5.09 20.93
C GLY A 112 25.14 -4.55 19.51
N GLY A 113 26.24 -3.88 19.21
CA GLY A 113 26.54 -3.23 17.94
C GLY A 113 26.30 -4.09 16.69
N ALA A 114 26.36 -5.42 16.80
CA ALA A 114 26.02 -6.35 15.73
C ALA A 114 24.56 -6.21 15.24
N GLN A 115 23.60 -5.97 16.11
CA GLN A 115 22.20 -5.80 15.68
C GLN A 115 21.96 -4.45 14.96
N ALA A 116 22.66 -3.40 15.38
CA ALA A 116 22.61 -2.11 14.67
C ALA A 116 23.21 -2.24 13.28
N ALA A 117 24.35 -2.94 13.14
CA ALA A 117 24.99 -3.20 11.86
C ALA A 117 24.11 -4.06 10.93
N VAL A 118 23.48 -5.12 11.43
CA VAL A 118 22.54 -5.95 10.67
C VAL A 118 21.34 -5.12 10.21
N ARG A 119 20.78 -4.26 11.05
CA ARG A 119 19.68 -3.36 10.65
C ARG A 119 20.11 -2.38 9.58
N ALA A 120 21.27 -1.76 9.72
CA ALA A 120 21.81 -0.83 8.72
C ALA A 120 22.05 -1.52 7.38
N SER A 121 22.64 -2.72 7.39
CA SER A 121 22.86 -3.50 6.17
C SER A 121 21.54 -3.92 5.51
N THR A 122 20.50 -4.28 6.28
CA THR A 122 19.19 -4.62 5.74
C THR A 122 18.55 -3.42 5.02
N TRP A 123 18.55 -2.24 5.66
CA TRP A 123 18.01 -1.04 5.02
C TRP A 123 18.85 -0.59 3.82
N GLY A 124 20.18 -0.75 3.89
CA GLY A 124 21.06 -0.53 2.75
C GLY A 124 20.76 -1.45 1.59
N ALA A 125 20.55 -2.74 1.85
CA ALA A 125 20.16 -3.72 0.83
C ALA A 125 18.79 -3.42 0.22
N ILE A 126 17.80 -2.99 1.03
CA ILE A 126 16.49 -2.55 0.55
C ILE A 126 16.64 -1.35 -0.39
N LEU A 127 17.42 -0.35 0.01
CA LEU A 127 17.64 0.84 -0.82
C LEU A 127 18.32 0.46 -2.16
N VAL A 128 19.38 -0.32 -2.12
CA VAL A 128 20.09 -0.77 -3.33
C VAL A 128 19.16 -1.61 -4.21
N GLY A 129 18.44 -2.56 -3.62
CA GLY A 129 17.46 -3.39 -4.35
C GLY A 129 16.37 -2.56 -5.02
N PHE A 130 15.84 -1.53 -4.32
CA PHE A 130 14.87 -0.61 -4.90
C PHE A 130 15.47 0.18 -6.05
N LEU A 131 16.67 0.75 -5.90
CA LEU A 131 17.34 1.51 -6.96
C LEU A 131 17.59 0.64 -8.20
N VAL A 132 18.03 -0.60 -8.01
CA VAL A 132 18.23 -1.55 -9.12
C VAL A 132 16.92 -1.89 -9.81
N ALA A 133 15.84 -2.16 -9.05
CA ALA A 133 14.55 -2.47 -9.61
C ALA A 133 13.89 -1.28 -10.33
N ALA A 134 14.03 -0.07 -9.78
CA ALA A 134 13.44 1.15 -10.32
C ALA A 134 14.24 1.74 -11.50
N TRP A 135 15.53 1.42 -11.62
CA TRP A 135 16.43 2.01 -12.61
C TRP A 135 15.93 1.94 -14.05
N PRO A 136 15.44 0.80 -14.58
CA PRO A 136 14.94 0.73 -15.95
C PRO A 136 13.78 1.69 -16.21
N LEU A 137 12.88 1.86 -15.23
CA LEU A 137 11.76 2.77 -15.32
C LEU A 137 12.22 4.23 -15.25
N LEU A 138 13.07 4.56 -14.27
CA LEU A 138 13.52 5.94 -14.04
C LEU A 138 14.44 6.47 -15.14
N ALA A 139 15.28 5.60 -15.70
CA ALA A 139 16.27 5.99 -16.73
C ALA A 139 15.73 5.86 -18.15
N GLY A 140 14.81 4.91 -18.40
CA GLY A 140 14.35 4.56 -19.75
C GLY A 140 12.97 5.07 -20.12
N ALA A 141 12.16 5.55 -19.16
CA ALA A 141 10.79 5.98 -19.44
C ALA A 141 10.54 7.45 -19.08
N ASP A 142 9.79 8.15 -19.94
CA ASP A 142 9.15 9.41 -19.58
C ASP A 142 7.89 9.08 -18.76
N PRO A 143 7.74 9.65 -17.55
CA PRO A 143 6.59 9.34 -16.69
C PRO A 143 5.23 9.75 -17.30
N ALA A 144 5.21 10.62 -18.29
CA ALA A 144 4.00 11.04 -19.00
C ALA A 144 3.61 10.11 -20.16
N ASN A 145 4.50 9.21 -20.57
CA ASN A 145 4.24 8.33 -21.68
C ASN A 145 3.64 7.00 -21.22
N PRO A 146 2.52 6.56 -21.81
CA PRO A 146 1.97 5.24 -21.54
C PRO A 146 2.89 4.16 -22.11
N VAL A 147 2.98 3.03 -21.42
CA VAL A 147 3.64 1.83 -21.95
C VAL A 147 2.80 1.30 -23.12
N GLN A 148 3.40 1.14 -24.28
CA GLN A 148 2.76 0.76 -25.55
C GLN A 148 2.52 -0.76 -25.61
N GLN A 149 1.75 -1.30 -24.67
CA GLN A 149 1.39 -2.74 -24.60
C GLN A 149 -0.07 -2.89 -24.18
N TRP A 150 -0.68 -4.03 -24.50
CA TRP A 150 -2.08 -4.32 -24.21
C TRP A 150 -2.42 -4.22 -22.72
N ASP A 151 -1.65 -4.90 -21.90
CA ASP A 151 -1.92 -5.01 -20.47
C ASP A 151 -1.85 -3.65 -19.75
N PRO A 152 -0.77 -2.86 -19.86
CA PRO A 152 -0.75 -1.51 -19.28
C PRO A 152 -1.84 -0.59 -19.81
N THR A 153 -2.19 -0.69 -21.10
CA THR A 153 -3.27 0.12 -21.70
C THR A 153 -4.62 -0.26 -21.09
N PHE A 154 -4.89 -1.55 -20.92
CA PHE A 154 -6.10 -2.02 -20.24
C PHE A 154 -6.18 -1.49 -18.81
N HIS A 155 -5.09 -1.58 -18.04
CA HIS A 155 -5.06 -1.11 -16.67
C HIS A 155 -5.26 0.40 -16.55
N GLN A 156 -4.66 1.20 -17.42
CA GLN A 156 -4.86 2.65 -17.45
C GLN A 156 -6.32 3.00 -17.80
N ASN A 157 -6.91 2.31 -18.79
CA ASN A 157 -8.32 2.48 -19.12
C ASN A 157 -9.24 2.05 -17.95
N GLY A 158 -8.84 1.04 -17.18
CA GLY A 158 -9.56 0.64 -15.96
C GLY A 158 -9.59 1.74 -14.90
N VAL A 159 -8.49 2.47 -14.71
CA VAL A 159 -8.46 3.64 -13.83
C VAL A 159 -9.37 4.75 -14.37
N HIS A 160 -9.35 5.02 -15.69
CA HIS A 160 -10.27 5.98 -16.31
C HIS A 160 -11.74 5.60 -16.12
N ALA A 161 -12.08 4.31 -16.30
CA ALA A 161 -13.45 3.81 -16.11
C ALA A 161 -13.94 4.07 -14.67
N ILE A 162 -13.09 3.82 -13.68
CA ILE A 162 -13.41 4.10 -12.26
C ILE A 162 -13.60 5.61 -12.02
N LEU A 163 -12.71 6.44 -12.56
CA LEU A 163 -12.81 7.90 -12.42
C LEU A 163 -14.09 8.45 -13.06
N TYR A 164 -14.51 7.87 -14.19
CA TYR A 164 -15.72 8.28 -14.91
C TYR A 164 -16.99 7.77 -14.23
N GLY A 165 -17.05 6.47 -13.99
CA GLY A 165 -18.21 5.80 -13.41
C GLY A 165 -18.33 5.95 -11.90
N LYS A 166 -17.26 6.42 -11.22
CA LYS A 166 -17.16 6.53 -9.76
C LYS A 166 -17.52 5.24 -9.01
N ASP A 167 -17.35 4.13 -9.68
CA ASP A 167 -17.54 2.79 -9.16
C ASP A 167 -16.22 2.00 -9.30
N ALA A 168 -15.65 1.57 -8.17
CA ALA A 168 -14.47 0.73 -8.13
C ALA A 168 -14.79 -0.75 -7.87
N SER A 169 -16.08 -1.13 -7.94
CA SER A 169 -16.54 -2.49 -7.67
C SER A 169 -15.87 -3.51 -8.58
N PRO A 170 -15.43 -4.66 -8.06
CA PRO A 170 -14.95 -5.75 -8.88
C PRO A 170 -16.04 -6.41 -9.73
N PHE A 171 -17.32 -6.09 -9.50
CA PHE A 171 -18.46 -6.70 -10.20
C PHE A 171 -19.03 -5.81 -11.32
N GLY A 172 -18.70 -4.51 -11.34
CA GLY A 172 -19.27 -3.58 -12.31
C GLY A 172 -18.43 -2.37 -12.65
N GLY A 173 -17.43 -2.02 -11.83
CA GLY A 173 -16.64 -0.79 -11.99
C GLY A 173 -15.89 -0.66 -13.31
N LEU A 174 -15.65 -1.78 -14.02
CA LEU A 174 -15.04 -1.79 -15.34
C LEU A 174 -16.01 -2.13 -16.46
N HIS A 175 -17.32 -2.04 -16.25
CA HIS A 175 -18.34 -2.45 -17.22
C HIS A 175 -18.19 -1.77 -18.59
N GLU A 176 -17.72 -0.54 -18.64
CA GLU A 176 -17.48 0.19 -19.89
C GLU A 176 -16.45 -0.49 -20.78
N LEU A 177 -15.40 -1.07 -20.19
CA LEU A 177 -14.35 -1.80 -20.94
C LEU A 177 -14.88 -3.12 -21.52
N TYR A 178 -16.02 -3.59 -21.02
CA TYR A 178 -16.67 -4.83 -21.46
C TYR A 178 -17.96 -4.58 -22.25
N GLY A 179 -18.10 -3.40 -22.88
CA GLY A 179 -19.26 -3.06 -23.70
C GLY A 179 -20.55 -2.98 -22.89
N GLY A 180 -20.50 -2.42 -21.68
CA GLY A 180 -21.63 -2.25 -20.78
C GLY A 180 -22.02 -3.51 -19.97
N ARG A 181 -21.27 -4.62 -20.11
CA ARG A 181 -21.53 -5.85 -19.36
C ARG A 181 -20.81 -5.85 -18.03
N SER A 182 -21.52 -6.22 -16.96
CA SER A 182 -20.91 -6.47 -15.65
C SER A 182 -20.12 -7.77 -15.69
N VAL A 183 -18.80 -7.67 -15.52
CA VAL A 183 -17.87 -8.79 -15.50
C VAL A 183 -17.07 -8.68 -14.21
N TYR A 184 -16.86 -9.79 -13.53
CA TYR A 184 -15.95 -9.81 -12.37
C TYR A 184 -14.51 -9.54 -12.83
N TYR A 185 -13.90 -8.52 -12.24
CA TYR A 185 -12.49 -8.22 -12.41
C TYR A 185 -11.89 -7.68 -11.09
N PRO A 186 -10.71 -8.17 -10.65
CA PRO A 186 -10.05 -7.66 -9.44
C PRO A 186 -9.63 -6.20 -9.61
N THR A 187 -10.38 -5.27 -9.02
CA THR A 187 -10.18 -3.82 -9.21
C THR A 187 -9.26 -3.17 -8.17
N GLY A 188 -8.76 -3.90 -7.17
CA GLY A 188 -8.07 -3.34 -6.02
C GLY A 188 -6.93 -2.36 -6.36
N TRP A 189 -6.09 -2.68 -7.36
CA TRP A 189 -5.04 -1.78 -7.81
C TRP A 189 -5.63 -0.55 -8.52
N HIS A 190 -6.60 -0.73 -9.42
CA HIS A 190 -7.25 0.37 -10.14
C HIS A 190 -7.95 1.32 -9.16
N ALA A 191 -8.69 0.76 -8.20
CA ALA A 191 -9.35 1.50 -7.12
C ALA A 191 -8.34 2.34 -6.33
N PHE A 192 -7.21 1.74 -5.93
CA PHE A 192 -6.18 2.46 -5.21
C PHE A 192 -5.55 3.59 -6.05
N VAL A 193 -5.18 3.31 -7.30
CA VAL A 193 -4.58 4.33 -8.20
C VAL A 193 -5.55 5.47 -8.49
N ALA A 194 -6.84 5.18 -8.67
CA ALA A 194 -7.87 6.19 -8.92
C ALA A 194 -8.00 7.21 -7.79
N LEU A 195 -7.62 6.87 -6.53
CA LEU A 195 -7.62 7.83 -5.42
C LEU A 195 -6.56 8.93 -5.55
N PHE A 196 -5.57 8.76 -6.41
CA PHE A 196 -4.46 9.70 -6.61
C PHE A 196 -4.41 10.24 -8.04
N ALA A 197 -5.18 9.66 -8.95
CA ALA A 197 -5.25 10.06 -10.34
C ALA A 197 -6.32 11.14 -10.58
N ARG A 198 -6.07 11.95 -11.59
CA ARG A 198 -7.05 12.78 -12.26
C ARG A 198 -7.10 12.34 -13.72
N TYR A 199 -8.12 12.75 -14.47
CA TYR A 199 -8.27 12.38 -15.88
C TYR A 199 -7.02 12.63 -16.73
N ASP A 200 -6.34 13.74 -16.47
CA ASP A 200 -5.14 14.19 -17.18
C ASP A 200 -3.84 13.59 -16.65
N SER A 201 -3.89 12.81 -15.58
CA SER A 201 -2.73 12.27 -14.87
C SER A 201 -2.75 10.77 -14.64
N VAL A 202 -3.66 10.02 -15.25
CA VAL A 202 -3.78 8.56 -15.06
C VAL A 202 -2.48 7.85 -15.42
N VAL A 203 -1.85 8.21 -16.56
CA VAL A 203 -0.59 7.60 -17.00
C VAL A 203 0.52 7.82 -15.98
N GLN A 204 0.70 9.06 -15.54
CA GLN A 204 1.74 9.44 -14.56
C GLN A 204 1.51 8.72 -13.23
N THR A 205 0.26 8.69 -12.77
CA THR A 205 -0.11 8.08 -11.49
C THR A 205 0.06 6.56 -11.54
N ALA A 206 -0.30 5.91 -12.65
CA ALA A 206 -0.05 4.50 -12.87
C ALA A 206 1.45 4.17 -12.87
N ASN A 207 2.27 4.98 -13.57
CA ASN A 207 3.71 4.81 -13.60
C ASN A 207 4.35 5.00 -12.20
N VAL A 208 3.88 6.00 -11.43
CA VAL A 208 4.31 6.21 -10.04
C VAL A 208 3.91 5.04 -9.14
N SER A 209 2.72 4.48 -9.34
CA SER A 209 2.28 3.31 -8.56
C SER A 209 3.22 2.11 -8.74
N SER A 210 3.81 1.96 -9.92
CA SER A 210 4.81 0.93 -10.17
C SER A 210 6.06 1.10 -9.29
N LEU A 211 6.53 2.34 -9.08
CA LEU A 211 7.63 2.62 -8.14
C LEU A 211 7.23 2.29 -6.70
N ALA A 212 6.01 2.63 -6.30
CA ALA A 212 5.51 2.30 -4.96
C ALA A 212 5.46 0.78 -4.74
N LEU A 213 4.97 0.02 -5.73
CA LEU A 213 4.91 -1.44 -5.67
C LEU A 213 6.30 -2.09 -5.70
N MET A 214 7.25 -1.55 -6.47
CA MET A 214 8.65 -2.00 -6.45
C MET A 214 9.28 -1.82 -5.06
N ALA A 215 9.04 -0.67 -4.40
CA ALA A 215 9.53 -0.44 -3.05
C ALA A 215 8.95 -1.45 -2.05
N VAL A 216 7.63 -1.69 -2.10
CA VAL A 216 6.95 -2.68 -1.28
C VAL A 216 7.46 -4.09 -1.52
N TRP A 217 7.67 -4.46 -2.78
CA TRP A 217 8.19 -5.77 -3.15
C TRP A 217 9.59 -6.01 -2.58
N VAL A 218 10.51 -5.06 -2.73
CA VAL A 218 11.87 -5.17 -2.19
C VAL A 218 11.86 -5.24 -0.66
N ILE A 219 11.01 -4.47 0.01
CA ILE A 219 10.84 -4.53 1.47
C ILE A 219 10.31 -5.92 1.87
N GLY A 220 9.35 -6.44 1.11
CA GLY A 220 8.77 -7.77 1.35
C GLY A 220 9.78 -8.90 1.25
N LEU A 221 10.75 -8.81 0.32
CA LEU A 221 11.83 -9.79 0.18
C LEU A 221 12.84 -9.74 1.35
N ALA A 222 12.95 -8.61 2.03
CA ALA A 222 13.88 -8.41 3.15
C ALA A 222 13.26 -8.73 4.53
N ALA A 223 11.94 -8.98 4.61
CA ALA A 223 11.18 -9.17 5.85
C ALA A 223 11.06 -10.63 6.27
#